data_06a244d2541104569def9377b08da05e
#
_entry.id   06a244d2541104569def9377b08da05e
#
_cell.length_a   1.000
_cell.length_b   1.000
_cell.length_c   1.000
_cell.angle_alpha   90.00
_cell.angle_beta   90.00
_cell.angle_gamma   90.00
#
_symmetry.space_group_name_H-M   'P 1'
#
loop_
_entity.id
_entity.type
_entity.pdbx_description
1 polymer ?
#
loop_
_entity_poly.entity_id
_entity_poly.type
_entity_poly.pdbx_seq_one_letter_code
_entity_poly.pdbx_strand_id
1 'polypeptide(L)'
;MEISDWYHDPEVPDGKVTWQYAVVPPDFDFPDICHEVIDECYISEHDPATRSDGPVDWEAVERQSYILTGNSARLSDPLTKASSKVIPSGRITIVDSHANGGKAFGVAGVKVSCNSFVKFDHCHTDRDGYYQMSKQFSANLRYRLIFENEKDFSIGLNLILVPASVSTLGKSGPEGVNMTVTPDSEEKLFSRCVVNNAVYDYISRCASSDLDISVPPSDLRLWLFPSFKSSSAVMLHHGAFVRSELISRYLGTYTGLLEFFMPDITIGLGDKDEYREIYSTTCHELAHSSHFRKAGIKYWNGYISDIIESFIKTGGDTYGDGTTAGHGLVEVGEMWAYYLESRMFKDRYGGSFPSFGTSFWFYPQIFRFLDERGFSPSDIFSVLGPEVTSKQALKAALLSAFPGKRTVIEQVFNRY
;
A
#
# COMPACT_ATOMS: atom_id res chain seq x y z
N MET A 1 11.83 -17.46 -29.41
CA MET A 1 10.98 -18.23 -28.49
C MET A 1 11.73 -19.50 -28.18
N GLU A 2 12.44 -19.54 -27.05
CA GLU A 2 12.99 -20.80 -26.55
C GLU A 2 11.84 -21.56 -25.91
N ILE A 3 11.49 -22.71 -26.51
CA ILE A 3 10.51 -23.63 -25.95
C ILE A 3 11.28 -24.38 -24.86
N SER A 4 11.07 -24.04 -23.59
CA SER A 4 11.52 -24.86 -22.47
C SER A 4 10.79 -26.22 -22.54
N ASP A 5 11.43 -27.26 -22.04
CA ASP A 5 10.87 -28.61 -22.00
C ASP A 5 9.42 -28.59 -21.48
N TRP A 6 8.57 -29.32 -22.17
CA TRP A 6 7.15 -29.38 -21.92
C TRP A 6 6.87 -29.88 -20.50
N TYR A 7 6.47 -28.99 -19.61
CA TYR A 7 5.91 -29.42 -18.34
C TYR A 7 4.51 -29.96 -18.58
N HIS A 8 4.28 -31.21 -18.22
CA HIS A 8 2.97 -31.81 -18.14
C HIS A 8 2.62 -32.06 -16.70
N ASP A 9 1.52 -31.44 -16.23
CA ASP A 9 1.01 -31.65 -14.89
C ASP A 9 0.61 -33.12 -14.73
N PRO A 10 1.21 -33.87 -13.79
CA PRO A 10 0.93 -35.30 -13.60
C PRO A 10 -0.52 -35.60 -13.18
N GLU A 11 -1.28 -34.61 -12.73
CA GLU A 11 -2.69 -34.72 -12.39
C GLU A 11 -3.62 -34.54 -13.60
N VAL A 12 -3.10 -34.12 -14.75
CA VAL A 12 -3.86 -33.92 -15.98
C VAL A 12 -3.65 -35.13 -16.89
N PRO A 13 -4.72 -35.81 -17.37
CA PRO A 13 -4.61 -37.00 -18.25
C PRO A 13 -3.79 -36.72 -19.50
N ASP A 14 -3.00 -37.71 -19.91
CA ASP A 14 -2.23 -37.69 -21.16
C ASP A 14 -3.10 -37.29 -22.35
N GLY A 15 -2.60 -36.35 -23.16
CA GLY A 15 -3.29 -35.82 -24.33
C GLY A 15 -4.22 -34.65 -24.07
N LYS A 16 -4.34 -34.18 -22.83
CA LYS A 16 -4.96 -32.86 -22.51
C LYS A 16 -3.90 -31.79 -22.32
N VAL A 17 -4.20 -30.60 -22.79
CA VAL A 17 -3.32 -29.44 -22.64
C VAL A 17 -3.32 -28.98 -21.18
N THR A 18 -2.14 -28.91 -20.59
CA THR A 18 -1.92 -28.38 -19.26
C THR A 18 -1.64 -26.86 -19.34
N TRP A 19 -1.54 -26.20 -18.19
CA TRP A 19 -1.06 -24.83 -18.11
C TRP A 19 0.33 -24.72 -18.76
N GLN A 20 0.49 -23.78 -19.68
CA GLN A 20 1.76 -23.50 -20.33
C GLN A 20 2.24 -22.11 -19.88
N TYR A 21 3.51 -22.04 -19.53
CA TYR A 21 4.18 -20.80 -19.19
C TYR A 21 5.11 -20.42 -20.34
N ALA A 22 5.04 -19.17 -20.76
CA ALA A 22 5.96 -18.61 -21.73
C ALA A 22 6.52 -17.29 -21.23
N VAL A 23 7.82 -17.10 -21.41
CA VAL A 23 8.46 -15.79 -21.22
C VAL A 23 8.57 -15.15 -22.59
N VAL A 24 8.01 -13.96 -22.72
CA VAL A 24 8.02 -13.18 -23.96
C VAL A 24 8.72 -11.84 -23.73
N PRO A 25 9.32 -11.24 -24.78
CA PRO A 25 9.88 -9.89 -24.69
C PRO A 25 8.80 -8.88 -24.29
N PRO A 26 9.18 -7.76 -23.61
CA PRO A 26 8.21 -6.74 -23.17
C PRO A 26 7.43 -6.06 -24.30
N ASP A 27 7.92 -6.13 -25.53
CA ASP A 27 7.31 -5.59 -26.74
C ASP A 27 6.70 -6.67 -27.63
N PHE A 28 6.47 -7.86 -27.09
CA PHE A 28 5.81 -8.95 -27.80
C PHE A 28 4.38 -8.54 -28.17
N ASP A 29 4.08 -8.63 -29.46
CA ASP A 29 2.74 -8.40 -29.98
C ASP A 29 1.93 -9.68 -29.82
N PHE A 30 1.03 -9.68 -28.83
CA PHE A 30 0.19 -10.85 -28.58
C PHE A 30 -0.76 -11.08 -29.74
N PRO A 31 -0.93 -12.32 -30.19
CA PRO A 31 -1.97 -12.64 -31.17
C PRO A 31 -3.35 -12.25 -30.62
N ASP A 32 -4.31 -12.02 -31.53
CA ASP A 32 -5.69 -11.67 -31.19
C ASP A 32 -6.42 -12.84 -30.52
N ILE A 33 -6.02 -13.14 -29.28
CA ILE A 33 -6.61 -14.17 -28.42
C ILE A 33 -7.14 -13.49 -27.16
N CYS A 34 -8.24 -14.02 -26.65
CA CYS A 34 -8.78 -13.56 -25.37
C CYS A 34 -7.74 -13.80 -24.26
N HIS A 35 -7.26 -12.76 -23.66
CA HIS A 35 -6.31 -12.81 -22.54
C HIS A 35 -6.68 -11.76 -21.48
N GLU A 36 -6.28 -12.01 -20.25
CA GLU A 36 -6.45 -11.08 -19.13
C GLU A 36 -5.06 -10.67 -18.62
N VAL A 37 -4.84 -9.36 -18.51
CA VAL A 37 -3.65 -8.82 -17.83
C VAL A 37 -3.95 -8.83 -16.33
N ILE A 38 -3.37 -9.79 -15.61
CA ILE A 38 -3.60 -9.96 -14.17
C ILE A 38 -2.92 -8.83 -13.41
N ASP A 39 -1.63 -8.58 -13.65
CA ASP A 39 -0.88 -7.48 -13.06
C ASP A 39 0.39 -7.16 -13.85
N GLU A 40 0.91 -5.94 -13.66
CA GLU A 40 2.24 -5.54 -14.07
C GLU A 40 3.10 -5.37 -12.82
N CYS A 41 4.24 -6.05 -12.78
CA CYS A 41 5.08 -6.11 -11.61
C CYS A 41 6.49 -5.59 -11.89
N TYR A 42 7.11 -4.98 -10.90
CA TYR A 42 8.49 -4.53 -10.97
C TYR A 42 9.41 -5.48 -10.21
N ILE A 43 10.37 -6.04 -10.93
CA ILE A 43 11.50 -6.74 -10.30
C ILE A 43 12.54 -5.67 -10.00
N SER A 44 12.86 -5.47 -8.72
CA SER A 44 13.86 -4.48 -8.34
C SER A 44 15.20 -4.82 -8.99
N GLU A 45 15.60 -3.97 -9.90
CA GLU A 45 16.94 -4.04 -10.48
C GLU A 45 17.91 -3.55 -9.40
N HIS A 46 18.87 -4.38 -9.03
CA HIS A 46 20.00 -3.89 -8.27
C HIS A 46 20.66 -2.80 -9.11
N ASP A 47 20.67 -1.57 -8.61
CA ASP A 47 21.35 -0.47 -9.29
C ASP A 47 22.83 -0.85 -9.42
N PRO A 48 23.33 -1.14 -10.64
CA PRO A 48 24.74 -1.50 -10.81
C PRO A 48 25.67 -0.36 -10.40
N ALA A 49 25.18 0.87 -10.28
CA ALA A 49 25.94 2.01 -9.79
C ALA A 49 26.41 1.83 -8.33
N THR A 50 25.77 0.97 -7.54
CA THR A 50 26.18 0.70 -6.15
C THR A 50 27.30 -0.34 -6.02
N ARG A 51 27.72 -0.99 -7.11
CA ARG A 51 28.72 -2.08 -7.11
C ARG A 51 29.89 -1.91 -8.07
N SER A 52 29.93 -0.84 -8.87
CA SER A 52 31.05 -0.61 -9.80
C SER A 52 32.02 0.44 -9.25
N ASP A 53 33.32 0.17 -9.32
CA ASP A 53 34.40 1.09 -8.95
C ASP A 53 34.55 2.29 -9.92
N GLY A 54 33.53 2.57 -10.74
CA GLY A 54 33.53 3.68 -11.70
C GLY A 54 32.20 3.90 -12.39
N PRO A 55 32.00 5.05 -13.05
CA PRO A 55 30.78 5.37 -13.76
C PRO A 55 30.57 4.39 -14.93
N VAL A 56 29.42 3.74 -15.00
CA VAL A 56 29.05 2.87 -16.11
C VAL A 56 28.79 3.72 -17.36
N ASP A 57 29.49 3.44 -18.45
CA ASP A 57 29.18 4.03 -19.76
C ASP A 57 27.95 3.36 -20.38
N TRP A 58 26.76 3.84 -20.01
CA TRP A 58 25.50 3.30 -20.47
C TRP A 58 25.30 3.42 -21.99
N GLU A 59 25.94 4.36 -22.66
CA GLU A 59 25.89 4.45 -24.13
C GLU A 59 26.66 3.31 -24.78
N ALA A 60 27.83 2.98 -24.24
CA ALA A 60 28.60 1.83 -24.71
C ALA A 60 27.85 0.51 -24.45
N VAL A 61 27.22 0.37 -23.27
CA VAL A 61 26.42 -0.82 -22.91
C VAL A 61 25.20 -0.95 -23.85
N GLU A 62 24.45 0.12 -24.07
CA GLU A 62 23.28 0.12 -24.97
C GLU A 62 23.70 -0.22 -26.41
N ARG A 63 24.76 0.43 -26.92
CA ARG A 63 25.28 0.17 -28.27
C ARG A 63 25.70 -1.30 -28.43
N GLN A 64 26.44 -1.84 -27.45
CA GLN A 64 26.88 -3.22 -27.50
C GLN A 64 25.72 -4.21 -27.44
N SER A 65 24.67 -3.88 -26.67
CA SER A 65 23.45 -4.69 -26.60
C SER A 65 22.71 -4.74 -27.93
N TYR A 66 22.58 -3.62 -28.63
CA TYR A 66 22.02 -3.60 -29.99
C TYR A 66 22.83 -4.46 -30.96
N ILE A 67 24.16 -4.43 -30.87
CA ILE A 67 25.03 -5.26 -31.73
C ILE A 67 24.85 -6.72 -31.41
N LEU A 68 24.94 -7.13 -30.14
CA LEU A 68 24.84 -8.50 -29.69
C LEU A 68 23.49 -9.17 -29.97
N THR A 69 22.40 -8.39 -29.94
CA THR A 69 21.05 -8.88 -30.23
C THR A 69 20.67 -8.82 -31.70
N GLY A 70 21.61 -8.47 -32.61
CA GLY A 70 21.35 -8.36 -34.05
C GLY A 70 20.50 -7.15 -34.45
N ASN A 71 20.28 -6.18 -33.56
CA ASN A 71 19.46 -4.98 -33.81
C ASN A 71 20.30 -3.75 -34.17
N SER A 72 21.54 -3.94 -34.64
CA SER A 72 22.46 -2.86 -35.00
C SER A 72 21.90 -1.85 -36.00
N ALA A 73 20.94 -2.24 -36.85
CA ALA A 73 20.23 -1.36 -37.77
C ALA A 73 19.54 -0.19 -37.02
N ARG A 74 19.06 -0.40 -35.81
CA ARG A 74 18.43 0.64 -34.98
C ARG A 74 19.41 1.71 -34.50
N LEU A 75 20.71 1.42 -34.45
CA LEU A 75 21.77 2.39 -34.17
C LEU A 75 22.00 3.39 -35.31
N SER A 76 21.54 3.05 -36.49
CA SER A 76 21.69 3.88 -37.70
C SER A 76 20.42 4.67 -38.07
N ASP A 77 19.31 4.47 -37.28
CA ASP A 77 18.05 5.18 -37.52
C ASP A 77 18.25 6.70 -37.31
N PRO A 78 17.93 7.57 -38.31
CA PRO A 78 18.02 9.00 -38.17
C PRO A 78 17.17 9.55 -36.99
N LEU A 79 16.08 8.85 -36.61
CA LEU A 79 15.24 9.25 -35.47
C LEU A 79 15.96 9.07 -34.11
N THR A 80 17.03 8.27 -34.06
CA THR A 80 17.85 8.11 -32.88
C THR A 80 19.07 9.04 -32.82
N LYS A 81 19.39 9.74 -33.94
CA LYS A 81 20.63 10.54 -34.08
C LYS A 81 20.51 12.03 -33.82
N ALA A 82 19.32 12.60 -33.66
CA ALA A 82 19.13 14.05 -33.86
C ALA A 82 18.51 14.80 -32.68
N SER A 83 18.26 14.22 -31.53
CA SER A 83 17.78 15.02 -30.40
C SER A 83 18.91 15.36 -29.42
N SER A 84 18.95 16.59 -28.96
CA SER A 84 19.78 17.00 -27.83
C SER A 84 19.46 16.09 -26.64
N LYS A 85 20.52 15.61 -25.96
CA LYS A 85 20.34 14.84 -24.72
C LYS A 85 19.62 15.69 -23.69
N VAL A 86 18.51 15.21 -23.15
CA VAL A 86 17.70 15.87 -22.14
C VAL A 86 17.58 14.98 -20.91
N ILE A 87 17.43 15.61 -19.75
CA ILE A 87 17.08 14.93 -18.51
C ILE A 87 15.55 14.86 -18.44
N PRO A 88 14.95 13.66 -18.46
CA PRO A 88 13.51 13.52 -18.35
C PRO A 88 12.96 14.11 -17.05
N SER A 89 11.91 14.89 -17.14
CA SER A 89 11.22 15.46 -15.99
C SER A 89 9.72 15.60 -16.27
N GLY A 90 8.92 15.71 -15.23
CA GLY A 90 7.49 15.87 -15.41
C GLY A 90 6.74 15.93 -14.10
N ARG A 91 5.42 15.76 -14.20
CA ARG A 91 4.54 15.83 -13.05
C ARG A 91 3.44 14.77 -13.13
N ILE A 92 3.29 13.99 -12.07
CA ILE A 92 2.21 13.01 -11.91
C ILE A 92 1.23 13.55 -10.88
N THR A 93 -0.03 13.71 -11.28
CA THR A 93 -1.09 14.27 -10.45
C THR A 93 -2.33 13.39 -10.43
N ILE A 94 -3.17 13.60 -9.43
CA ILE A 94 -4.45 12.90 -9.29
C ILE A 94 -5.55 13.90 -8.92
N VAL A 95 -6.79 13.60 -9.30
CA VAL A 95 -7.98 14.40 -8.97
C VAL A 95 -8.77 13.70 -7.87
N ASP A 96 -9.14 14.46 -6.85
CA ASP A 96 -10.15 14.12 -5.86
C ASP A 96 -11.33 15.06 -6.05
N SER A 97 -12.47 14.54 -6.52
CA SER A 97 -13.65 15.36 -6.82
C SER A 97 -14.26 16.04 -5.59
N HIS A 98 -13.96 15.52 -4.38
CA HIS A 98 -14.52 15.99 -3.12
C HIS A 98 -13.55 16.86 -2.30
N ALA A 99 -12.31 16.98 -2.71
CA ALA A 99 -11.31 17.79 -2.04
C ALA A 99 -10.63 18.77 -2.99
N ASN A 100 -9.96 19.80 -2.45
CA ASN A 100 -9.17 20.78 -3.20
C ASN A 100 -9.95 21.47 -4.34
N GLY A 101 -11.29 21.55 -4.24
CA GLY A 101 -12.14 22.11 -5.30
C GLY A 101 -12.08 21.33 -6.60
N GLY A 102 -11.81 20.04 -6.57
CA GLY A 102 -11.64 19.18 -7.76
C GLY A 102 -10.36 19.46 -8.57
N LYS A 103 -9.41 20.23 -8.04
CA LYS A 103 -8.13 20.50 -8.70
C LYS A 103 -7.17 19.35 -8.49
N ALA A 104 -6.43 19.02 -9.55
CA ALA A 104 -5.38 18.01 -9.49
C ALA A 104 -4.25 18.41 -8.52
N PHE A 105 -3.73 17.46 -7.78
CA PHE A 105 -2.59 17.58 -6.86
C PHE A 105 -1.64 16.41 -7.04
N GLY A 106 -0.44 16.46 -6.43
CA GLY A 106 0.61 15.48 -6.69
C GLY A 106 0.26 14.06 -6.26
N VAL A 107 0.72 13.07 -7.01
CA VAL A 107 0.91 11.70 -6.53
C VAL A 107 2.28 11.67 -5.85
N ALA A 108 2.28 11.66 -4.53
CA ALA A 108 3.45 11.95 -3.71
C ALA A 108 4.34 10.73 -3.45
N GLY A 109 5.65 10.90 -3.60
CA GLY A 109 6.66 9.90 -3.23
C GLY A 109 6.63 8.62 -4.06
N VAL A 110 5.84 8.54 -5.14
CA VAL A 110 5.77 7.36 -5.99
C VAL A 110 7.00 7.29 -6.91
N LYS A 111 7.51 6.08 -7.15
CA LYS A 111 8.67 5.87 -8.00
C LYS A 111 8.28 5.95 -9.47
N VAL A 112 8.93 6.85 -10.21
CA VAL A 112 8.82 6.97 -11.66
C VAL A 112 10.05 6.32 -12.28
N SER A 113 9.88 5.42 -13.22
CA SER A 113 10.98 4.84 -13.97
C SER A 113 10.87 5.12 -15.45
N CYS A 114 11.99 5.20 -16.14
CA CYS A 114 12.05 5.28 -17.58
C CYS A 114 13.18 4.41 -18.13
N ASN A 115 12.94 3.83 -19.30
CA ASN A 115 14.00 3.11 -20.01
C ASN A 115 13.91 3.28 -21.53
N SER A 116 15.07 3.26 -22.19
CA SER A 116 15.19 2.96 -23.61
C SER A 116 15.34 1.45 -23.81
N PHE A 117 16.34 0.98 -24.51
CA PHE A 117 16.56 -0.47 -24.67
C PHE A 117 17.15 -1.10 -23.40
N VAL A 118 18.35 -0.67 -23.01
CA VAL A 118 19.07 -1.17 -21.80
C VAL A 118 19.39 -0.07 -20.80
N LYS A 119 19.29 1.20 -21.23
CA LYS A 119 19.55 2.34 -20.36
C LYS A 119 18.27 2.69 -19.62
N PHE A 120 18.32 2.67 -18.30
CA PHE A 120 17.20 2.98 -17.43
C PHE A 120 17.59 4.01 -16.37
N ASP A 121 16.60 4.66 -15.83
CA ASP A 121 16.69 5.55 -14.68
C ASP A 121 15.38 5.58 -13.91
N HIS A 122 15.46 5.98 -12.65
CA HIS A 122 14.29 6.14 -11.80
C HIS A 122 14.50 7.22 -10.75
N CYS A 123 13.43 7.79 -10.27
CA CYS A 123 13.40 8.72 -9.14
C CYS A 123 12.02 8.67 -8.48
N HIS A 124 11.88 9.29 -7.30
CA HIS A 124 10.57 9.46 -6.69
C HIS A 124 10.01 10.85 -7.01
N THR A 125 8.69 10.95 -7.08
CA THR A 125 8.02 12.25 -7.13
C THR A 125 8.14 12.95 -5.79
N ASP A 126 8.17 14.28 -5.82
CA ASP A 126 7.99 15.09 -4.61
C ASP A 126 6.50 15.11 -4.16
N ARG A 127 6.22 15.84 -3.08
CA ARG A 127 4.86 16.00 -2.55
C ARG A 127 3.87 16.55 -3.59
N ASP A 128 4.35 17.40 -4.49
CA ASP A 128 3.54 18.05 -5.52
C ASP A 128 3.46 17.23 -6.82
N GLY A 129 4.08 16.05 -6.83
CA GLY A 129 4.09 15.10 -7.94
C GLY A 129 5.16 15.38 -9.01
N TYR A 130 6.06 16.33 -8.79
CA TYR A 130 7.16 16.60 -9.73
C TYR A 130 8.25 15.54 -9.58
N TYR A 131 8.85 15.17 -10.73
CA TYR A 131 9.99 14.28 -10.79
C TYR A 131 11.03 14.78 -11.80
N GLN A 132 12.29 14.42 -11.60
CA GLN A 132 13.38 14.67 -12.51
C GLN A 132 14.38 13.53 -12.42
N MET A 133 14.65 12.89 -13.55
CA MET A 133 15.64 11.81 -13.65
C MET A 133 17.06 12.33 -13.43
N SER A 134 18.00 11.43 -13.21
CA SER A 134 19.43 11.76 -13.06
C SER A 134 20.20 11.66 -14.37
N LYS A 135 19.77 10.79 -15.28
CA LYS A 135 20.46 10.48 -16.54
C LYS A 135 19.85 11.25 -17.72
N GLN A 136 20.69 11.56 -18.69
CA GLN A 136 20.26 12.17 -19.95
C GLN A 136 19.89 11.12 -20.98
N PHE A 137 18.85 11.37 -21.76
CA PHE A 137 18.40 10.50 -22.84
C PHE A 137 18.19 11.32 -24.13
N SER A 138 18.25 10.62 -25.27
CA SER A 138 18.05 11.21 -26.60
C SER A 138 17.00 10.46 -27.45
N ALA A 139 16.50 9.33 -26.95
CA ALA A 139 15.53 8.48 -27.63
C ALA A 139 14.18 8.49 -26.89
N ASN A 140 13.15 7.99 -27.56
CA ASN A 140 11.87 7.72 -26.92
C ASN A 140 12.04 6.70 -25.78
N LEU A 141 11.39 6.97 -24.67
CA LEU A 141 11.47 6.18 -23.44
C LEU A 141 10.11 5.55 -23.13
N ARG A 142 10.14 4.38 -22.52
CA ARG A 142 8.98 3.81 -21.85
C ARG A 142 8.97 4.30 -20.40
N TYR A 143 7.86 4.90 -19.98
CA TYR A 143 7.67 5.42 -18.63
C TYR A 143 6.72 4.52 -17.84
N ARG A 144 6.99 4.35 -16.55
CA ARG A 144 6.19 3.55 -15.63
C ARG A 144 6.10 4.24 -14.29
N LEU A 145 4.98 4.01 -13.59
CA LEU A 145 4.87 4.20 -12.14
C LEU A 145 5.11 2.87 -11.46
N ILE A 146 5.97 2.86 -10.48
CA ILE A 146 6.26 1.73 -9.61
C ILE A 146 5.76 2.13 -8.23
N PHE A 147 4.83 1.34 -7.68
CA PHE A 147 4.17 1.66 -6.42
C PHE A 147 5.01 1.24 -5.20
N GLU A 148 6.28 1.59 -5.25
CA GLU A 148 7.25 1.64 -4.16
C GLU A 148 7.47 3.11 -3.82
N ASN A 149 7.28 3.47 -2.54
CA ASN A 149 7.26 4.87 -2.12
C ASN A 149 8.50 5.25 -1.30
N GLU A 150 8.92 6.51 -1.38
CA GLU A 150 10.02 7.05 -0.58
C GLU A 150 9.80 6.96 0.94
N LYS A 151 8.56 6.75 1.37
CA LYS A 151 8.16 6.56 2.79
C LYS A 151 8.24 5.10 3.25
N ASP A 152 8.95 4.24 2.49
CA ASP A 152 9.22 2.86 2.83
C ASP A 152 7.95 1.99 2.96
N PHE A 153 7.11 2.08 1.93
CA PHE A 153 5.98 1.18 1.73
C PHE A 153 5.81 0.79 0.26
N SER A 154 5.15 -0.32 0.01
CA SER A 154 4.84 -0.81 -1.33
C SER A 154 3.39 -1.24 -1.49
N ILE A 155 2.85 -1.08 -2.71
CA ILE A 155 1.48 -1.45 -3.05
C ILE A 155 1.50 -2.43 -4.21
N GLY A 156 0.82 -3.56 -4.05
CA GLY A 156 0.68 -4.55 -5.12
C GLY A 156 0.14 -5.87 -4.64
N LEU A 157 -0.02 -6.78 -5.58
CA LEU A 157 -0.22 -8.20 -5.32
C LEU A 157 1.17 -8.86 -5.33
N ASN A 158 1.76 -9.06 -4.18
CA ASN A 158 3.07 -9.71 -4.10
C ASN A 158 2.94 -11.23 -4.24
N LEU A 159 2.66 -11.68 -5.44
CA LEU A 159 2.89 -13.07 -5.83
C LEU A 159 4.38 -13.21 -6.18
N ILE A 160 5.16 -13.71 -5.20
CA ILE A 160 6.50 -14.28 -5.43
C ILE A 160 7.52 -13.31 -6.08
N LEU A 161 8.35 -12.65 -5.28
CA LEU A 161 9.55 -11.89 -5.67
C LEU A 161 9.35 -10.46 -6.21
N VAL A 162 8.16 -9.92 -6.21
CA VAL A 162 7.91 -8.58 -6.77
C VAL A 162 7.47 -7.62 -5.67
N PRO A 163 8.30 -6.63 -5.33
CA PRO A 163 8.01 -5.74 -4.19
C PRO A 163 6.87 -4.77 -4.43
N ALA A 164 6.53 -4.44 -5.67
CA ALA A 164 5.51 -3.46 -5.98
C ALA A 164 4.85 -3.67 -7.35
N SER A 165 3.58 -3.29 -7.47
CA SER A 165 2.87 -3.22 -8.74
C SER A 165 3.40 -2.08 -9.61
N VAL A 166 3.24 -2.25 -10.91
CA VAL A 166 3.66 -1.28 -11.94
C VAL A 166 2.47 -0.86 -12.78
N SER A 167 2.40 0.41 -13.13
CA SER A 167 1.49 0.90 -14.16
C SER A 167 2.29 1.56 -15.29
N THR A 168 2.14 1.03 -16.51
CA THR A 168 2.84 1.56 -17.68
C THR A 168 2.16 2.85 -18.14
N LEU A 169 2.93 3.94 -18.22
CA LEU A 169 2.45 5.24 -18.73
C LEU A 169 2.58 5.36 -20.26
N GLY A 170 3.18 4.36 -20.91
CA GLY A 170 3.41 4.34 -22.35
C GLY A 170 4.79 4.84 -22.78
N LYS A 171 4.94 5.02 -24.11
CA LYS A 171 6.15 5.57 -24.72
C LYS A 171 5.98 7.08 -24.94
N SER A 172 7.01 7.85 -24.59
CA SER A 172 7.06 9.31 -24.81
C SER A 172 8.49 9.74 -25.14
N GLY A 173 8.67 11.02 -25.48
CA GLY A 173 9.98 11.57 -25.75
C GLY A 173 10.90 11.58 -24.51
N PRO A 174 12.18 11.94 -24.73
CA PRO A 174 13.15 12.00 -23.65
C PRO A 174 12.95 13.15 -22.66
N GLU A 175 12.06 14.11 -22.97
CA GLU A 175 11.74 15.25 -22.10
C GLU A 175 10.97 14.87 -20.85
N GLY A 176 10.24 13.75 -20.87
CA GLY A 176 9.44 13.28 -19.74
C GLY A 176 7.94 13.17 -20.04
N VAL A 177 7.16 12.87 -19.00
CA VAL A 177 5.70 12.69 -19.06
C VAL A 177 5.02 13.51 -17.98
N ASN A 178 3.97 14.25 -18.38
CA ASN A 178 3.01 14.81 -17.46
C ASN A 178 1.72 13.99 -17.53
N MET A 179 1.20 13.58 -16.39
CA MET A 179 -0.02 12.77 -16.30
C MET A 179 -0.93 13.25 -15.17
N THR A 180 -2.22 13.27 -15.45
CA THR A 180 -3.25 13.49 -14.44
C THR A 180 -4.14 12.25 -14.37
N VAL A 181 -4.14 11.59 -13.23
CA VAL A 181 -5.00 10.44 -12.93
C VAL A 181 -6.36 10.96 -12.47
N THR A 182 -7.43 10.42 -13.04
CA THR A 182 -8.81 10.80 -12.72
C THR A 182 -9.62 9.54 -12.39
N PRO A 183 -10.82 9.64 -11.82
CA PRO A 183 -11.69 8.49 -11.62
C PRO A 183 -12.02 7.71 -12.91
N ASP A 184 -11.95 8.38 -14.08
CA ASP A 184 -12.16 7.77 -15.40
C ASP A 184 -10.89 7.10 -15.97
N SER A 185 -9.76 7.19 -15.25
CA SER A 185 -8.54 6.48 -15.62
C SER A 185 -8.71 4.97 -15.37
N GLU A 186 -7.73 4.18 -15.84
CA GLU A 186 -7.71 2.75 -15.52
C GLU A 186 -7.89 2.53 -14.00
N GLU A 187 -8.85 1.69 -13.62
CA GLU A 187 -9.26 1.44 -12.22
C GLU A 187 -8.07 1.08 -11.32
N LYS A 188 -7.19 0.20 -11.78
CA LYS A 188 -5.99 -0.20 -11.03
C LYS A 188 -5.04 0.98 -10.79
N LEU A 189 -4.84 1.83 -11.80
CA LEU A 189 -3.98 3.01 -11.69
C LEU A 189 -4.56 4.03 -10.71
N PHE A 190 -5.86 4.33 -10.83
CA PHE A 190 -6.55 5.26 -9.94
C PHE A 190 -6.47 4.79 -8.49
N SER A 191 -6.87 3.56 -8.22
CA SER A 191 -6.89 2.99 -6.87
C SER A 191 -5.50 2.96 -6.23
N ARG A 192 -4.47 2.57 -6.98
CA ARG A 192 -3.07 2.57 -6.52
C ARG A 192 -2.60 3.98 -6.16
N CYS A 193 -2.90 4.98 -6.99
CA CYS A 193 -2.55 6.37 -6.71
C CYS A 193 -3.28 6.94 -5.50
N VAL A 194 -4.56 6.57 -5.29
CA VAL A 194 -5.32 6.96 -4.10
C VAL A 194 -4.71 6.37 -2.84
N VAL A 195 -4.47 5.05 -2.83
CA VAL A 195 -3.85 4.37 -1.68
C VAL A 195 -2.45 4.91 -1.42
N ASN A 196 -1.63 5.12 -2.47
CA ASN A 196 -0.31 5.74 -2.34
C ASN A 196 -0.39 7.08 -1.59
N ASN A 197 -1.28 7.96 -2.00
CA ASN A 197 -1.42 9.27 -1.38
C ASN A 197 -2.02 9.19 0.03
N ALA A 198 -2.93 8.26 0.29
CA ALA A 198 -3.48 8.04 1.63
C ALA A 198 -2.39 7.58 2.62
N VAL A 199 -1.54 6.62 2.22
CA VAL A 199 -0.42 6.14 3.03
C VAL A 199 0.61 7.26 3.25
N TYR A 200 0.98 7.96 2.17
CA TYR A 200 1.93 9.08 2.25
C TYR A 200 1.46 10.18 3.21
N ASP A 201 0.19 10.58 3.09
CA ASP A 201 -0.44 11.59 3.95
C ASP A 201 -0.49 11.12 5.41
N TYR A 202 -0.96 9.90 5.64
CA TYR A 202 -1.02 9.29 6.97
C TYR A 202 0.34 9.27 7.66
N ILE A 203 1.37 8.71 7.03
CA ILE A 203 2.73 8.63 7.58
C ILE A 203 3.29 10.03 7.87
N SER A 204 3.06 10.98 6.95
CA SER A 204 3.52 12.35 7.13
C SER A 204 2.88 13.06 8.32
N ARG A 205 1.59 12.80 8.55
CA ARG A 205 0.83 13.37 9.67
C ARG A 205 1.13 12.70 11.00
N CYS A 206 1.39 11.38 11.02
CA CYS A 206 1.81 10.68 12.24
C CYS A 206 3.02 11.32 12.88
N ALA A 207 4.02 11.69 12.09
CA ALA A 207 5.27 12.31 12.56
C ALA A 207 5.16 13.82 12.83
N SER A 208 4.04 14.45 12.48
CA SER A 208 3.80 15.86 12.69
C SER A 208 3.16 16.13 14.07
N SER A 209 3.20 17.39 14.52
CA SER A 209 2.50 17.84 15.75
C SER A 209 0.97 17.73 15.66
N ASP A 210 0.42 17.40 14.48
CA ASP A 210 -1.01 17.26 14.26
C ASP A 210 -1.56 15.96 14.88
N LEU A 211 -0.92 14.82 14.60
CA LEU A 211 -1.31 13.54 15.20
C LEU A 211 -0.36 13.13 16.34
N ASP A 212 0.94 13.25 16.13
CA ASP A 212 2.00 12.87 17.08
C ASP A 212 1.80 11.45 17.64
N ILE A 213 1.67 10.48 16.72
CA ILE A 213 1.45 9.06 17.01
C ILE A 213 2.54 8.21 16.38
N SER A 214 2.62 6.94 16.75
CA SER A 214 3.56 6.01 16.09
C SER A 214 3.28 5.92 14.60
N VAL A 215 4.31 6.13 13.79
CA VAL A 215 4.29 5.82 12.35
C VAL A 215 4.10 4.31 12.17
N PRO A 216 3.40 3.83 11.15
CA PRO A 216 3.39 2.42 10.78
C PRO A 216 4.81 1.82 10.69
N PRO A 217 4.99 0.50 10.80
CA PRO A 217 6.27 -0.13 10.56
C PRO A 217 6.86 0.24 9.19
N SER A 218 8.18 0.25 9.07
CA SER A 218 8.89 0.37 7.78
C SER A 218 8.67 -0.88 6.92
N ASP A 219 8.91 -0.78 5.61
CA ASP A 219 8.62 -1.86 4.63
C ASP A 219 7.16 -2.36 4.71
N LEU A 220 6.22 -1.42 4.88
CA LEU A 220 4.80 -1.74 4.96
C LEU A 220 4.28 -2.21 3.60
N ARG A 221 3.61 -3.36 3.57
CA ARG A 221 3.09 -3.97 2.34
C ARG A 221 1.58 -3.96 2.29
N LEU A 222 1.05 -3.30 1.25
CA LEU A 222 -0.39 -3.19 1.02
C LEU A 222 -0.78 -3.96 -0.25
N TRP A 223 -1.80 -4.82 -0.15
CA TRP A 223 -2.39 -5.48 -1.31
C TRP A 223 -3.78 -4.95 -1.59
N LEU A 224 -4.07 -4.70 -2.87
CA LEU A 224 -5.37 -4.21 -3.33
C LEU A 224 -6.14 -5.34 -4.00
N PHE A 225 -7.41 -5.51 -3.60
CA PHE A 225 -8.29 -6.55 -4.13
C PHE A 225 -9.57 -5.94 -4.70
N PRO A 226 -9.69 -5.83 -6.04
CA PRO A 226 -10.90 -5.27 -6.68
C PRO A 226 -12.19 -6.03 -6.36
N SER A 227 -12.09 -7.35 -6.15
CA SER A 227 -13.27 -8.19 -5.88
C SER A 227 -13.69 -8.27 -4.41
N PHE A 228 -12.85 -7.83 -3.48
CA PHE A 228 -13.15 -7.88 -2.05
C PHE A 228 -13.75 -6.56 -1.58
N LYS A 229 -14.75 -6.63 -0.70
CA LYS A 229 -15.34 -5.47 -0.04
C LYS A 229 -14.68 -5.16 1.30
N SER A 230 -14.21 -6.20 1.98
CA SER A 230 -13.57 -6.09 3.29
C SER A 230 -12.08 -5.78 3.16
N SER A 231 -11.59 -4.96 4.09
CA SER A 231 -10.18 -4.67 4.26
C SER A 231 -9.68 -5.25 5.59
N SER A 232 -8.37 -5.32 5.79
CA SER A 232 -7.81 -5.80 7.06
C SER A 232 -6.33 -5.42 7.20
N ALA A 233 -5.89 -5.18 8.43
CA ALA A 233 -4.50 -4.95 8.80
C ALA A 233 -3.99 -6.10 9.68
N VAL A 234 -3.73 -7.25 9.08
CA VAL A 234 -3.28 -8.45 9.79
C VAL A 234 -1.81 -8.37 10.20
N MET A 235 -0.99 -7.56 9.51
CA MET A 235 0.44 -7.37 9.77
C MET A 235 1.27 -8.66 9.61
N LEU A 236 0.93 -9.46 8.58
CA LEU A 236 1.56 -10.76 8.34
C LEU A 236 3.03 -10.65 7.99
N HIS A 237 3.40 -9.66 7.16
CA HIS A 237 4.79 -9.39 6.80
C HIS A 237 5.64 -9.05 8.05
N HIS A 238 5.04 -8.39 9.02
CA HIS A 238 5.67 -8.09 10.32
C HIS A 238 5.51 -9.21 11.34
N GLY A 239 5.12 -10.40 10.89
CA GLY A 239 5.11 -11.64 11.67
C GLY A 239 3.92 -11.81 12.62
N ALA A 240 2.93 -10.92 12.60
CA ALA A 240 1.70 -11.13 13.36
C ALA A 240 0.98 -12.37 12.84
N PHE A 241 0.27 -13.05 13.73
CA PHE A 241 -0.44 -14.31 13.47
C PHE A 241 0.47 -15.47 13.01
N VAL A 242 1.36 -15.25 12.04
CA VAL A 242 2.28 -16.27 11.50
C VAL A 242 3.23 -16.80 12.58
N ARG A 243 3.67 -15.93 13.51
CA ARG A 243 4.48 -16.31 14.69
C ARG A 243 3.66 -16.78 15.88
N SER A 244 2.35 -16.94 15.73
CA SER A 244 1.55 -17.55 16.79
C SER A 244 1.97 -19.01 17.00
N GLU A 245 1.88 -19.51 18.24
CA GLU A 245 2.27 -20.90 18.55
C GLU A 245 1.48 -21.93 17.72
N LEU A 246 0.21 -21.60 17.39
CA LEU A 246 -0.64 -22.44 16.57
C LEU A 246 -0.08 -22.58 15.15
N ILE A 247 0.21 -21.46 14.49
CA ILE A 247 0.67 -21.45 13.09
C ILE A 247 2.10 -21.93 12.97
N SER A 248 3.02 -21.47 13.84
CA SER A 248 4.43 -21.89 13.80
C SER A 248 4.60 -23.40 14.01
N ARG A 249 3.70 -24.03 14.79
CA ARG A 249 3.71 -25.50 14.96
C ARG A 249 3.40 -26.24 13.65
N TYR A 250 2.51 -25.70 12.80
CA TYR A 250 2.15 -26.30 11.51
C TYR A 250 3.08 -25.93 10.36
N LEU A 251 3.56 -24.69 10.35
CA LEU A 251 4.38 -24.16 9.25
C LEU A 251 5.88 -24.43 9.40
N GLY A 252 6.38 -24.62 10.64
CA GLY A 252 7.79 -24.91 10.90
C GLY A 252 8.73 -23.91 10.20
N THR A 253 9.61 -24.42 9.33
CA THR A 253 10.60 -23.62 8.58
C THR A 253 9.98 -22.69 7.53
N TYR A 254 8.73 -22.87 7.13
CA TYR A 254 8.04 -22.03 6.14
C TYR A 254 7.52 -20.71 6.71
N THR A 255 7.55 -20.52 8.01
CA THR A 255 7.09 -19.29 8.68
C THR A 255 7.78 -18.05 8.09
N GLY A 256 9.11 -18.07 7.96
CA GLY A 256 9.85 -16.94 7.39
C GLY A 256 9.56 -16.68 5.90
N LEU A 257 9.20 -17.72 5.16
CA LEU A 257 8.79 -17.58 3.77
C LEU A 257 7.43 -16.86 3.66
N LEU A 258 6.48 -17.22 4.52
CA LEU A 258 5.18 -16.55 4.57
C LEU A 258 5.32 -15.09 4.99
N GLU A 259 6.10 -14.78 6.03
CA GLU A 259 6.39 -13.40 6.42
C GLU A 259 6.97 -12.58 5.27
N PHE A 260 7.84 -13.20 4.46
CA PHE A 260 8.45 -12.50 3.32
C PHE A 260 7.47 -12.19 2.19
N PHE A 261 6.48 -13.05 1.95
CA PHE A 261 5.57 -12.91 0.79
C PHE A 261 4.20 -12.33 1.12
N MET A 262 3.80 -12.26 2.39
CA MET A 262 2.45 -11.82 2.75
C MET A 262 2.36 -10.31 2.97
N PRO A 263 1.16 -9.72 2.79
CA PRO A 263 0.94 -8.31 3.07
C PRO A 263 0.78 -8.04 4.57
N ASP A 264 0.94 -6.78 4.95
CA ASP A 264 0.50 -6.27 6.25
C ASP A 264 -0.96 -5.84 6.22
N ILE A 265 -1.33 -5.17 5.13
CA ILE A 265 -2.65 -4.59 4.93
C ILE A 265 -3.22 -5.10 3.62
N THR A 266 -4.49 -5.47 3.65
CA THR A 266 -5.29 -5.72 2.46
C THR A 266 -6.40 -4.67 2.34
N ILE A 267 -6.56 -4.08 1.15
CA ILE A 267 -7.61 -3.10 0.86
C ILE A 267 -8.58 -3.71 -0.13
N GLY A 268 -9.83 -3.90 0.31
CA GLY A 268 -10.92 -4.32 -0.56
C GLY A 268 -11.51 -3.12 -1.29
N LEU A 269 -11.62 -3.22 -2.61
CA LEU A 269 -12.11 -2.16 -3.50
C LEU A 269 -13.48 -2.47 -4.10
N GLY A 270 -14.04 -3.66 -3.87
CA GLY A 270 -15.21 -4.19 -4.57
C GLY A 270 -16.52 -3.40 -4.46
N ASP A 271 -16.55 -2.34 -3.67
CA ASP A 271 -17.68 -1.40 -3.53
C ASP A 271 -17.19 0.06 -3.38
N LYS A 272 -15.95 0.34 -3.78
CA LYS A 272 -15.30 1.64 -3.60
C LYS A 272 -14.72 2.12 -4.92
N ASP A 273 -15.30 3.16 -5.48
CA ASP A 273 -14.89 3.79 -6.73
C ASP A 273 -14.48 5.27 -6.56
N GLU A 274 -14.82 5.88 -5.42
CA GLU A 274 -14.47 7.25 -5.13
C GLU A 274 -13.17 7.38 -4.32
N TYR A 275 -12.42 8.44 -4.59
CA TYR A 275 -11.21 8.76 -3.85
C TYR A 275 -11.43 8.76 -2.33
N ARG A 276 -12.49 9.43 -1.85
CA ARG A 276 -12.77 9.58 -0.41
C ARG A 276 -13.04 8.25 0.30
N GLU A 277 -13.64 7.27 -0.39
CA GLU A 277 -13.95 5.96 0.19
C GLU A 277 -12.69 5.13 0.34
N ILE A 278 -11.86 5.08 -0.73
CA ILE A 278 -10.57 4.39 -0.69
C ILE A 278 -9.63 5.04 0.33
N TYR A 279 -9.59 6.38 0.39
CA TYR A 279 -8.81 7.14 1.36
C TYR A 279 -9.22 6.81 2.79
N SER A 280 -10.52 6.85 3.09
CA SER A 280 -11.09 6.57 4.41
C SER A 280 -10.72 5.16 4.88
N THR A 281 -11.02 4.15 4.07
CA THR A 281 -10.67 2.75 4.36
C THR A 281 -9.17 2.57 4.56
N THR A 282 -8.34 3.18 3.72
CA THR A 282 -6.88 3.08 3.86
C THR A 282 -6.41 3.69 5.18
N CYS A 283 -6.95 4.83 5.59
CA CYS A 283 -6.63 5.45 6.88
C CYS A 283 -7.06 4.58 8.07
N HIS A 284 -8.18 3.87 7.97
CA HIS A 284 -8.64 2.90 8.97
C HIS A 284 -7.59 1.80 9.19
N GLU A 285 -7.18 1.12 8.12
CA GLU A 285 -6.20 0.04 8.20
C GLU A 285 -4.81 0.52 8.66
N LEU A 286 -4.43 1.73 8.29
CA LEU A 286 -3.19 2.34 8.76
C LEU A 286 -3.23 2.67 10.26
N ALA A 287 -4.38 3.04 10.80
CA ALA A 287 -4.55 3.24 12.23
C ALA A 287 -4.30 1.94 13.02
N HIS A 288 -4.75 0.80 12.49
CA HIS A 288 -4.42 -0.51 13.02
C HIS A 288 -2.91 -0.79 12.99
N SER A 289 -2.22 -0.45 11.88
CA SER A 289 -0.77 -0.67 11.77
C SER A 289 0.04 0.18 12.75
N SER A 290 -0.38 1.42 13.02
CA SER A 290 0.19 2.27 14.08
C SER A 290 -0.06 1.68 15.47
N HIS A 291 -1.26 1.15 15.72
CA HIS A 291 -1.60 0.47 16.96
C HIS A 291 -0.80 -0.82 17.15
N PHE A 292 -0.65 -1.63 16.08
CA PHE A 292 0.25 -2.80 16.10
C PHE A 292 1.65 -2.43 16.57
N ARG A 293 2.23 -1.36 16.01
CA ARG A 293 3.58 -0.91 16.39
C ARG A 293 3.65 -0.50 17.87
N LYS A 294 2.59 0.07 18.42
CA LYS A 294 2.48 0.50 19.83
C LYS A 294 2.25 -0.65 20.79
N ALA A 295 1.26 -1.50 20.49
CA ALA A 295 0.81 -2.58 21.37
C ALA A 295 1.62 -3.88 21.23
N GLY A 296 2.28 -4.06 20.07
CA GLY A 296 3.17 -5.19 19.80
C GLY A 296 2.46 -6.46 19.35
N ILE A 297 3.27 -7.41 18.90
CA ILE A 297 2.83 -8.63 18.22
C ILE A 297 1.93 -9.54 19.09
N LYS A 298 2.17 -9.57 20.42
CA LYS A 298 1.36 -10.41 21.33
C LYS A 298 -0.08 -9.93 21.41
N TYR A 299 -0.27 -8.61 21.53
CA TYR A 299 -1.59 -7.98 21.49
C TYR A 299 -2.28 -8.29 20.17
N TRP A 300 -1.56 -8.09 19.06
CA TRP A 300 -2.11 -8.23 17.71
C TRP A 300 -2.50 -9.67 17.38
N ASN A 301 -1.71 -10.64 17.81
CA ASN A 301 -2.08 -12.05 17.66
C ASN A 301 -3.37 -12.40 18.42
N GLY A 302 -3.58 -11.83 19.58
CA GLY A 302 -4.84 -11.96 20.33
C GLY A 302 -6.02 -11.31 19.62
N TYR A 303 -5.82 -10.09 19.11
CA TYR A 303 -6.81 -9.36 18.32
C TYR A 303 -7.28 -10.15 17.08
N ILE A 304 -6.33 -10.67 16.28
CA ILE A 304 -6.66 -11.46 15.08
C ILE A 304 -7.32 -12.78 15.45
N SER A 305 -6.87 -13.44 16.50
CA SER A 305 -7.47 -14.68 16.98
C SER A 305 -8.94 -14.49 17.37
N ASP A 306 -9.26 -13.37 18.00
CA ASP A 306 -10.63 -13.03 18.39
C ASP A 306 -11.52 -12.71 17.18
N ILE A 307 -10.99 -12.01 16.17
CA ILE A 307 -11.69 -11.78 14.90
C ILE A 307 -12.04 -13.11 14.22
N ILE A 308 -11.11 -14.07 14.18
CA ILE A 308 -11.35 -15.39 13.60
C ILE A 308 -12.39 -16.15 14.41
N GLU A 309 -12.31 -16.13 15.74
CA GLU A 309 -13.28 -16.75 16.62
C GLU A 309 -14.68 -16.15 16.43
N SER A 310 -14.77 -14.83 16.37
CA SER A 310 -16.00 -14.09 16.11
C SER A 310 -16.64 -14.47 14.78
N PHE A 311 -15.82 -14.49 13.70
CA PHE A 311 -16.27 -14.89 12.37
C PHE A 311 -16.85 -16.30 12.34
N ILE A 312 -16.19 -17.26 12.98
CA ILE A 312 -16.65 -18.64 13.06
C ILE A 312 -17.96 -18.73 13.90
N LYS A 313 -18.01 -18.03 15.03
CA LYS A 313 -19.16 -18.06 15.97
C LYS A 313 -20.40 -17.43 15.37
N THR A 314 -20.25 -16.35 14.62
CA THR A 314 -21.38 -15.60 14.04
C THR A 314 -21.76 -16.07 12.63
N GLY A 315 -20.92 -16.89 12.00
CA GLY A 315 -21.14 -17.32 10.62
C GLY A 315 -20.84 -16.24 9.58
N GLY A 316 -19.89 -15.30 9.86
CA GLY A 316 -19.42 -14.36 8.87
C GLY A 316 -19.21 -12.91 9.34
N ASP A 317 -19.52 -12.58 10.60
CA ASP A 317 -19.25 -11.26 11.16
C ASP A 317 -17.90 -11.26 11.87
N THR A 318 -16.93 -10.51 11.34
CA THR A 318 -15.57 -10.40 11.88
C THR A 318 -15.52 -9.64 13.20
N TYR A 319 -16.43 -8.69 13.41
CA TYR A 319 -16.49 -7.95 14.68
C TYR A 319 -17.27 -8.71 15.77
N GLY A 320 -18.12 -9.65 15.37
CA GLY A 320 -18.93 -10.41 16.31
C GLY A 320 -19.89 -9.56 17.12
N ASP A 321 -20.28 -10.09 18.27
CA ASP A 321 -21.26 -9.49 19.19
C ASP A 321 -20.65 -9.01 20.53
N GLY A 322 -19.34 -9.01 20.65
CA GLY A 322 -18.62 -8.62 21.87
C GLY A 322 -18.69 -9.66 23.01
N THR A 323 -18.97 -10.94 22.70
CA THR A 323 -19.11 -12.01 23.70
C THR A 323 -18.00 -13.04 23.69
N THR A 324 -17.02 -12.92 22.79
CA THR A 324 -15.81 -13.75 22.78
C THR A 324 -14.87 -13.38 23.94
N ALA A 325 -13.98 -14.28 24.32
CA ALA A 325 -13.08 -14.04 25.46
C ALA A 325 -12.08 -12.90 25.20
N GLY A 326 -11.67 -12.71 23.95
CA GLY A 326 -10.72 -11.68 23.49
C GLY A 326 -11.37 -10.38 22.99
N HIS A 327 -12.71 -10.27 23.00
CA HIS A 327 -13.45 -9.15 22.41
C HIS A 327 -12.92 -7.77 22.79
N GLY A 328 -12.36 -7.61 23.98
CA GLY A 328 -11.81 -6.32 24.42
C GLY A 328 -10.63 -5.84 23.61
N LEU A 329 -9.85 -6.74 22.99
CA LEU A 329 -8.78 -6.38 22.05
C LEU A 329 -9.35 -5.77 20.77
N VAL A 330 -10.41 -6.38 20.22
CA VAL A 330 -11.15 -5.87 19.06
C VAL A 330 -11.84 -4.56 19.44
N GLU A 331 -12.49 -4.47 20.63
CA GLU A 331 -13.12 -3.26 21.13
C GLU A 331 -12.19 -2.05 21.07
N VAL A 332 -10.99 -2.17 21.64
CA VAL A 332 -10.02 -1.06 21.68
C VAL A 332 -9.40 -0.78 20.32
N GLY A 333 -9.05 -1.82 19.55
CA GLY A 333 -8.47 -1.70 18.24
C GLY A 333 -9.40 -0.99 17.24
N GLU A 334 -10.67 -1.41 17.21
CA GLU A 334 -11.68 -0.81 16.33
C GLU A 334 -12.10 0.59 16.76
N MET A 335 -12.22 0.85 18.07
CA MET A 335 -12.46 2.21 18.54
C MET A 335 -11.38 3.18 18.04
N TRP A 336 -10.11 2.77 18.08
CA TRP A 336 -9.00 3.57 17.59
C TRP A 336 -9.06 3.79 16.09
N ALA A 337 -9.24 2.72 15.31
CA ALA A 337 -9.21 2.79 13.85
C ALA A 337 -10.34 3.67 13.31
N TYR A 338 -11.56 3.47 13.76
CA TYR A 338 -12.71 4.29 13.36
C TYR A 338 -12.59 5.76 13.80
N TYR A 339 -12.06 6.01 14.99
CA TYR A 339 -11.81 7.39 15.43
C TYR A 339 -10.81 8.09 14.52
N LEU A 340 -9.67 7.46 14.24
CA LEU A 340 -8.61 8.11 13.46
C LEU A 340 -9.00 8.24 11.98
N GLU A 341 -9.66 7.24 11.40
CA GLU A 341 -10.29 7.33 10.09
C GLU A 341 -11.19 8.57 10.01
N SER A 342 -12.10 8.73 10.96
CA SER A 342 -13.04 9.85 11.00
C SER A 342 -12.32 11.18 11.15
N ARG A 343 -11.28 11.24 11.94
CA ARG A 343 -10.46 12.44 12.12
C ARG A 343 -9.75 12.82 10.83
N MET A 344 -9.10 11.87 10.17
CA MET A 344 -8.44 12.06 8.88
C MET A 344 -9.43 12.51 7.80
N PHE A 345 -10.59 11.87 7.74
CA PHE A 345 -11.66 12.22 6.81
C PHE A 345 -12.17 13.65 7.04
N LYS A 346 -12.47 14.01 8.29
CA LYS A 346 -12.92 15.35 8.65
C LYS A 346 -11.90 16.42 8.26
N ASP A 347 -10.63 16.19 8.54
CA ASP A 347 -9.58 17.15 8.27
C ASP A 347 -9.38 17.37 6.77
N ARG A 348 -9.58 16.34 5.95
CA ARG A 348 -9.45 16.41 4.49
C ARG A 348 -10.68 17.00 3.80
N TYR A 349 -11.88 16.55 4.19
CA TYR A 349 -13.13 16.89 3.51
C TYR A 349 -13.99 17.91 4.23
N GLY A 350 -13.65 18.25 5.46
CA GLY A 350 -14.42 19.16 6.29
C GLY A 350 -15.66 18.50 6.91
N GLY A 351 -16.47 19.32 7.56
CA GLY A 351 -17.71 18.86 8.18
C GLY A 351 -17.55 18.33 9.61
N SER A 352 -18.60 17.70 10.13
CA SER A 352 -18.59 17.03 11.42
C SER A 352 -17.97 15.63 11.30
N PHE A 353 -17.53 15.06 12.41
CA PHE A 353 -17.19 13.65 12.45
C PHE A 353 -18.37 12.80 11.89
N PRO A 354 -18.10 11.78 11.08
CA PRO A 354 -19.12 10.86 10.64
C PRO A 354 -19.91 10.32 11.85
N SER A 355 -21.21 10.15 11.67
CA SER A 355 -22.01 9.46 12.66
C SER A 355 -21.75 7.97 12.53
N PHE A 356 -21.00 7.40 13.46
CA PHE A 356 -20.94 5.95 13.56
C PHE A 356 -22.31 5.42 13.95
N GLY A 357 -22.77 4.39 13.23
CA GLY A 357 -24.03 3.75 13.55
C GLY A 357 -24.05 3.26 15.02
N THR A 358 -25.21 3.21 15.61
CA THR A 358 -25.43 2.63 16.95
C THR A 358 -25.24 1.11 16.98
N SER A 359 -24.97 0.50 15.81
CA SER A 359 -24.80 -0.93 15.63
C SER A 359 -23.47 -1.50 16.12
N PHE A 360 -22.47 -0.65 16.29
CA PHE A 360 -21.16 -1.12 16.80
C PHE A 360 -21.19 -1.25 18.31
N TRP A 361 -20.99 -2.47 18.81
CA TRP A 361 -20.88 -2.74 20.23
C TRP A 361 -19.60 -2.16 20.89
N PHE A 362 -18.57 -1.80 20.09
CA PHE A 362 -17.29 -1.25 20.51
C PHE A 362 -17.23 0.29 20.51
N TYR A 363 -18.26 1.00 20.54
CA TYR A 363 -18.44 2.47 20.75
C TYR A 363 -17.28 3.41 20.33
N PRO A 364 -16.98 3.58 19.03
CA PRO A 364 -15.92 4.50 18.57
C PRO A 364 -16.13 5.96 19.02
N GLN A 365 -17.35 6.30 19.36
CA GLN A 365 -17.77 7.60 19.87
C GLN A 365 -17.02 8.02 21.14
N ILE A 366 -16.49 7.08 21.92
CA ILE A 366 -15.72 7.37 23.15
C ILE A 366 -14.52 8.26 22.80
N PHE A 367 -13.71 7.85 21.82
CA PHE A 367 -12.54 8.65 21.43
C PHE A 367 -12.92 9.99 20.78
N ARG A 368 -13.96 10.02 19.97
CA ARG A 368 -14.49 11.27 19.42
C ARG A 368 -14.89 12.25 20.52
N PHE A 369 -15.62 11.79 21.55
CA PHE A 369 -16.04 12.66 22.65
C PHE A 369 -14.89 13.11 23.55
N LEU A 370 -13.83 12.31 23.67
CA LEU A 370 -12.59 12.71 24.34
C LEU A 370 -11.90 13.84 23.54
N ASP A 371 -11.77 13.69 22.21
CA ASP A 371 -11.20 14.70 21.32
C ASP A 371 -12.00 16.03 21.39
N GLU A 372 -13.32 15.97 21.27
CA GLU A 372 -14.20 17.14 21.41
C GLU A 372 -14.05 17.85 22.77
N ARG A 373 -13.49 17.19 23.78
CA ARG A 373 -13.24 17.70 25.13
C ARG A 373 -11.79 17.97 25.45
N GLY A 374 -10.97 18.10 24.39
CA GLY A 374 -9.59 18.56 24.50
C GLY A 374 -8.56 17.48 24.77
N PHE A 375 -8.84 16.23 24.43
CA PHE A 375 -7.80 15.21 24.25
C PHE A 375 -7.30 15.27 22.81
N SER A 376 -5.99 15.34 22.60
CA SER A 376 -5.40 15.21 21.28
C SER A 376 -5.39 13.72 20.84
N PRO A 377 -5.23 13.42 19.53
CA PRO A 377 -4.93 12.07 19.09
C PRO A 377 -3.73 11.46 19.81
N SER A 378 -2.68 12.24 20.06
CA SER A 378 -1.50 11.83 20.82
C SER A 378 -1.82 11.46 22.27
N ASP A 379 -2.67 12.27 22.97
CA ASP A 379 -3.12 11.95 24.32
C ASP A 379 -3.79 10.58 24.37
N ILE A 380 -4.73 10.33 23.46
CA ILE A 380 -5.46 9.05 23.35
C ILE A 380 -4.49 7.92 23.02
N PHE A 381 -3.66 8.10 22.01
CA PHE A 381 -2.72 7.09 21.55
C PHE A 381 -1.65 6.73 22.59
N SER A 382 -1.27 7.69 23.43
CA SER A 382 -0.24 7.51 24.46
C SER A 382 -0.55 6.34 25.39
N VAL A 383 -1.82 6.08 25.65
CA VAL A 383 -2.29 5.01 26.57
C VAL A 383 -2.59 3.68 25.87
N LEU A 384 -2.60 3.58 24.53
CA LEU A 384 -2.91 2.37 23.80
C LEU A 384 -1.75 1.36 23.80
N GLY A 385 -1.28 0.98 24.98
CA GLY A 385 -0.21 -0.01 25.16
C GLY A 385 -0.72 -1.45 25.18
N PRO A 386 0.20 -2.44 25.28
CA PRO A 386 -0.13 -3.86 25.22
C PRO A 386 -1.07 -4.35 26.34
N GLU A 387 -1.14 -3.62 27.46
CA GLU A 387 -2.02 -3.96 28.59
C GLU A 387 -3.45 -3.41 28.43
N VAL A 388 -3.71 -2.55 27.46
CA VAL A 388 -5.03 -1.94 27.27
C VAL A 388 -5.89 -2.85 26.40
N THR A 389 -6.32 -3.94 26.97
CA THR A 389 -7.02 -5.04 26.29
C THR A 389 -8.54 -5.01 26.44
N SER A 390 -9.09 -3.91 26.94
CA SER A 390 -10.54 -3.71 27.11
C SER A 390 -10.88 -2.24 27.36
N LYS A 391 -12.15 -1.90 27.20
CA LYS A 391 -12.67 -0.56 27.53
C LYS A 391 -12.42 -0.17 28.98
N GLN A 392 -12.48 -1.12 29.91
CA GLN A 392 -12.21 -0.90 31.34
C GLN A 392 -10.73 -0.60 31.56
N ALA A 393 -9.82 -1.35 30.92
CA ALA A 393 -8.38 -1.10 30.99
C ALA A 393 -8.05 0.27 30.34
N LEU A 394 -8.68 0.62 29.24
CA LEU A 394 -8.55 1.93 28.59
C LEU A 394 -8.97 3.07 29.52
N LYS A 395 -10.13 2.96 30.19
CA LYS A 395 -10.58 3.95 31.17
C LYS A 395 -9.57 4.12 32.29
N ALA A 396 -9.07 3.02 32.83
CA ALA A 396 -8.08 3.05 33.91
C ALA A 396 -6.77 3.69 33.47
N ALA A 397 -6.28 3.38 32.29
CA ALA A 397 -5.07 3.97 31.71
C ALA A 397 -5.21 5.49 31.51
N LEU A 398 -6.34 5.94 30.95
CA LEU A 398 -6.63 7.37 30.77
C LEU A 398 -6.71 8.11 32.12
N LEU A 399 -7.38 7.54 33.13
CA LEU A 399 -7.49 8.12 34.48
C LEU A 399 -6.12 8.23 35.16
N SER A 400 -5.24 7.26 34.91
CA SER A 400 -3.87 7.25 35.43
C SER A 400 -2.99 8.30 34.72
N ALA A 401 -3.06 8.38 33.40
CA ALA A 401 -2.23 9.29 32.60
C ALA A 401 -2.69 10.75 32.71
N PHE A 402 -4.00 10.99 32.87
CA PHE A 402 -4.60 12.33 32.86
C PHE A 402 -5.48 12.59 34.09
N PRO A 403 -4.91 12.58 35.31
CA PRO A 403 -5.70 12.73 36.53
C PRO A 403 -6.46 14.07 36.60
N GLY A 404 -5.91 15.13 35.95
CA GLY A 404 -6.56 16.44 35.84
C GLY A 404 -7.79 16.46 34.94
N LYS A 405 -7.99 15.47 34.09
CA LYS A 405 -9.14 15.33 33.20
C LYS A 405 -10.13 14.24 33.66
N ARG A 406 -10.03 13.79 34.94
CA ARG A 406 -10.84 12.69 35.51
C ARG A 406 -12.34 12.85 35.23
N THR A 407 -12.90 14.02 35.54
CA THR A 407 -14.34 14.29 35.35
C THR A 407 -14.79 14.08 33.90
N VAL A 408 -13.99 14.52 32.95
CA VAL A 408 -14.27 14.35 31.52
C VAL A 408 -14.25 12.88 31.12
N ILE A 409 -13.23 12.14 31.56
CA ILE A 409 -13.09 10.70 31.27
C ILE A 409 -14.28 9.94 31.82
N GLU A 410 -14.63 10.14 33.10
CA GLU A 410 -15.76 9.50 33.75
C GLU A 410 -17.08 9.82 33.07
N GLN A 411 -17.31 11.08 32.69
CA GLN A 411 -18.52 11.50 31.96
C GLN A 411 -18.67 10.84 30.63
N VAL A 412 -17.56 10.70 29.88
CA VAL A 412 -17.58 10.05 28.56
C VAL A 412 -17.86 8.56 28.69
N PHE A 413 -17.11 7.86 29.55
CA PHE A 413 -17.25 6.40 29.71
C PHE A 413 -18.58 5.97 30.39
N ASN A 414 -19.22 6.84 31.16
CA ASN A 414 -20.51 6.53 31.78
C ASN A 414 -21.70 6.59 30.79
N ARG A 415 -21.47 6.99 29.55
CA ARG A 415 -22.48 6.97 28.48
C ARG A 415 -22.56 5.61 27.79
N TYR A 416 -21.53 4.80 27.93
CA TYR A 416 -21.31 3.56 27.22
C TYR A 416 -20.79 2.48 28.19
#